data_1a04e4c9bbabd3767db1b055d5296ac0
#
_entry.id   1a04e4c9bbabd3767db1b055d5296ac0
#
_cell.length_a   1.000
_cell.length_b   1.000
_cell.length_c   1.000
_cell.angle_alpha   90.00
_cell.angle_beta   90.00
_cell.angle_gamma   90.00
#
_symmetry.space_group_name_H-M   'P 1'
#
loop_
_entity.id
_entity.type
_entity.pdbx_description
1 polymer ?
#
loop_
_entity_poly.entity_id
_entity_poly.type
_entity_poly.pdbx_seq_one_letter_code
_entity_poly.pdbx_strand_id
1 'polypeptide(L)'
;MNHADMTKSRLLAVDDNSDSAELIARVAAKCGYDARSMTDPSALERVLDEWKPQVLTLDLCMPEEDGISVLSLLTRSGFSGHLLIISGQDEWFRKTASRLASARGLNVADDLCKPVDLKALRELLTQLANGRPAGELRRAANGE
;
A
#
# COMPACT_ATOMS: atom_id res chain seq x y z
N MET A 1 -21.57 -19.76 10.01
CA MET A 1 -21.12 -18.49 10.44
C MET A 1 -19.77 -18.17 9.81
N ASN A 2 -19.64 -17.02 9.33
CA ASN A 2 -18.46 -16.74 8.57
C ASN A 2 -17.67 -15.60 9.16
N HIS A 3 -16.72 -15.92 10.00
CA HIS A 3 -15.82 -14.94 10.58
C HIS A 3 -14.92 -14.31 9.55
N ALA A 4 -14.72 -14.97 8.42
CA ALA A 4 -13.85 -14.47 7.39
C ALA A 4 -14.29 -13.09 6.89
N ASP A 5 -15.60 -12.88 6.78
CA ASP A 5 -16.13 -11.58 6.34
C ASP A 5 -15.82 -10.49 7.34
N MET A 6 -15.87 -10.82 8.63
CA MET A 6 -15.60 -9.85 9.68
C MET A 6 -14.11 -9.55 9.82
N THR A 7 -13.27 -10.49 9.38
CA THR A 7 -11.83 -10.37 9.52
C THR A 7 -11.14 -10.04 8.20
N LYS A 8 -11.92 -9.68 7.17
CA LYS A 8 -11.37 -9.30 5.88
C LYS A 8 -10.45 -8.09 6.06
N SER A 9 -9.24 -8.21 5.56
CA SER A 9 -8.31 -7.09 5.60
C SER A 9 -8.77 -5.98 4.67
N ARG A 10 -8.54 -4.75 5.07
CA ARG A 10 -8.92 -3.57 4.29
C ARG A 10 -7.71 -2.97 3.61
N LEU A 11 -7.84 -2.69 2.33
CA LEU A 11 -6.77 -2.08 1.54
C LEU A 11 -7.26 -0.80 0.90
N LEU A 12 -6.47 0.25 1.01
CA LEU A 12 -6.76 1.52 0.36
C LEU A 12 -5.69 1.78 -0.70
N ALA A 13 -6.10 1.97 -1.95
CA ALA A 13 -5.21 2.30 -3.05
C ALA A 13 -5.27 3.79 -3.31
N VAL A 14 -4.17 4.50 -3.08
CA VAL A 14 -4.08 5.95 -3.26
C VAL A 14 -3.23 6.24 -4.49
N ASP A 15 -3.82 6.82 -5.52
CA ASP A 15 -3.16 7.07 -6.81
C ASP A 15 -3.98 8.13 -7.53
N ASP A 16 -3.35 9.17 -8.04
CA ASP A 16 -4.06 10.25 -8.73
C ASP A 16 -4.71 9.80 -10.03
N ASN A 17 -4.25 8.68 -10.58
CA ASN A 17 -4.85 8.07 -11.76
C ASN A 17 -5.92 7.08 -11.31
N SER A 18 -7.19 7.37 -11.64
CA SER A 18 -8.29 6.54 -11.18
C SER A 18 -8.22 5.12 -11.73
N ASP A 19 -7.79 4.95 -12.96
CA ASP A 19 -7.66 3.61 -13.54
C ASP A 19 -6.63 2.77 -12.80
N SER A 20 -5.50 3.38 -12.44
CA SER A 20 -4.47 2.70 -11.66
C SER A 20 -4.98 2.33 -10.27
N ALA A 21 -5.63 3.28 -9.60
CA ALA A 21 -6.14 3.03 -8.25
C ALA A 21 -7.19 1.91 -8.27
N GLU A 22 -8.09 1.96 -9.23
CA GLU A 22 -9.14 0.95 -9.35
C GLU A 22 -8.59 -0.41 -9.71
N LEU A 23 -7.57 -0.46 -10.56
CA LEU A 23 -6.94 -1.73 -10.92
C LEU A 23 -6.33 -2.39 -9.68
N ILE A 24 -5.60 -1.62 -8.90
CA ILE A 24 -4.98 -2.15 -7.68
C ILE A 24 -6.07 -2.64 -6.71
N ALA A 25 -7.11 -1.84 -6.52
CA ALA A 25 -8.21 -2.23 -5.64
C ALA A 25 -8.89 -3.51 -6.12
N ARG A 26 -9.04 -3.65 -7.44
CA ARG A 26 -9.66 -4.84 -8.02
C ARG A 26 -8.80 -6.08 -7.81
N VAL A 27 -7.50 -5.94 -7.99
CA VAL A 27 -6.57 -7.05 -7.72
C VAL A 27 -6.64 -7.43 -6.25
N ALA A 28 -6.65 -6.43 -5.36
CA ALA A 28 -6.74 -6.70 -3.93
C ALA A 28 -8.03 -7.40 -3.56
N ALA A 29 -9.15 -6.99 -4.16
CA ALA A 29 -10.44 -7.63 -3.90
C ALA A 29 -10.41 -9.11 -4.27
N LYS A 30 -9.74 -9.45 -5.36
CA LYS A 30 -9.59 -10.84 -5.77
C LYS A 30 -8.70 -11.63 -4.82
N CYS A 31 -7.86 -10.94 -4.06
CA CYS A 31 -7.02 -11.57 -3.04
C CYS A 31 -7.71 -11.66 -1.68
N GLY A 32 -8.97 -11.26 -1.60
CA GLY A 32 -9.73 -11.37 -0.37
C GLY A 32 -9.80 -10.10 0.46
N TYR A 33 -9.34 -8.98 -0.05
CA TYR A 33 -9.43 -7.71 0.67
C TYR A 33 -10.76 -7.03 0.46
N ASP A 34 -11.17 -6.26 1.47
CA ASP A 34 -12.16 -5.22 1.30
C ASP A 34 -11.38 -4.00 0.80
N ALA A 35 -11.50 -3.68 -0.48
CA ALA A 35 -10.61 -2.73 -1.13
C ALA A 35 -11.35 -1.48 -1.57
N ARG A 36 -10.71 -0.33 -1.39
CA ARG A 36 -11.20 0.97 -1.86
C ARG A 36 -10.09 1.69 -2.60
N SER A 37 -10.48 2.59 -3.48
CA SER A 37 -9.52 3.42 -4.20
C SER A 37 -9.77 4.89 -3.87
N MET A 38 -8.71 5.69 -3.94
CA MET A 38 -8.77 7.11 -3.64
C MET A 38 -7.83 7.85 -4.58
N THR A 39 -8.35 8.87 -5.28
CA THR A 39 -7.52 9.66 -6.20
C THR A 39 -7.14 11.00 -5.61
N ASP A 40 -7.85 11.46 -4.58
CA ASP A 40 -7.60 12.74 -3.94
C ASP A 40 -7.26 12.50 -2.47
N PRO A 41 -6.00 12.75 -2.08
CA PRO A 41 -5.60 12.46 -0.70
C PRO A 41 -6.16 13.43 0.33
N SER A 42 -6.95 14.42 -0.07
CA SER A 42 -7.50 15.37 0.90
C SER A 42 -8.40 14.70 1.94
N ALA A 43 -9.01 13.55 1.61
CA ALA A 43 -9.85 12.81 2.54
C ALA A 43 -9.10 11.68 3.26
N LEU A 44 -7.80 11.57 3.03
CA LEU A 44 -7.02 10.44 3.53
C LEU A 44 -7.04 10.33 5.05
N GLU A 45 -6.85 11.45 5.73
CA GLU A 45 -6.80 11.45 7.19
C GLU A 45 -8.08 10.88 7.79
N ARG A 46 -9.23 11.30 7.24
CA ARG A 46 -10.51 10.81 7.72
C ARG A 46 -10.68 9.32 7.45
N VAL A 47 -10.29 8.87 6.27
CA VAL A 47 -10.41 7.45 5.93
C VAL A 47 -9.51 6.59 6.83
N LEU A 48 -8.31 7.08 7.12
CA LEU A 48 -7.42 6.37 8.04
C LEU A 48 -8.06 6.24 9.42
N ASP A 49 -8.71 7.29 9.88
CA ASP A 49 -9.32 7.31 11.20
C ASP A 49 -10.59 6.47 11.27
N GLU A 50 -11.43 6.56 10.27
CA GLU A 50 -12.76 5.93 10.30
C GLU A 50 -12.75 4.50 9.78
N TRP A 51 -11.99 4.24 8.72
CA TRP A 51 -12.00 2.93 8.09
C TRP A 51 -10.82 2.05 8.48
N LYS A 52 -9.71 2.64 8.85
CA LYS A 52 -8.53 1.97 9.38
C LYS A 52 -8.03 0.86 8.46
N PRO A 53 -7.57 1.20 7.24
CA PRO A 53 -7.03 0.19 6.34
C PRO A 53 -5.78 -0.46 6.93
N GLN A 54 -5.61 -1.74 6.67
CA GLN A 54 -4.44 -2.49 7.13
C GLN A 54 -3.33 -2.53 6.10
N VAL A 55 -3.66 -2.25 4.83
CA VAL A 55 -2.69 -2.12 3.76
C VAL A 55 -3.02 -0.86 2.99
N LEU A 56 -2.01 -0.08 2.65
CA LEU A 56 -2.18 1.11 1.84
C LEU A 56 -1.16 1.09 0.73
N THR A 57 -1.62 1.25 -0.52
CA THR A 57 -0.72 1.44 -1.63
C THR A 57 -0.69 2.93 -1.96
N LEU A 58 0.50 3.47 -2.16
CA LEU A 58 0.68 4.89 -2.39
C LEU A 58 1.52 5.14 -3.63
N ASP A 59 0.93 5.85 -4.60
CA ASP A 59 1.68 6.37 -5.73
C ASP A 59 2.36 7.66 -5.28
N LEU A 60 3.69 7.71 -5.43
CA LEU A 60 4.46 8.87 -5.01
C LEU A 60 4.35 10.05 -5.97
N CYS A 61 3.88 9.80 -7.18
CA CYS A 61 3.88 10.80 -8.24
C CYS A 61 2.49 11.38 -8.42
N MET A 62 2.10 12.29 -7.52
CA MET A 62 0.79 12.94 -7.57
C MET A 62 0.97 14.43 -7.78
N PRO A 63 0.32 15.01 -8.82
CA PRO A 63 0.61 16.40 -9.21
C PRO A 63 0.23 17.44 -8.17
N GLU A 64 -0.87 17.26 -7.46
CA GLU A 64 -1.33 18.28 -6.51
C GLU A 64 -0.88 18.02 -5.09
N GLU A 65 -0.47 16.82 -4.81
CA GLU A 65 -0.04 16.43 -3.49
C GLU A 65 1.24 15.65 -3.63
N ASP A 66 2.28 16.14 -3.00
CA ASP A 66 3.57 15.46 -2.99
C ASP A 66 3.43 14.14 -2.22
N GLY A 67 3.87 13.03 -2.82
CA GLY A 67 3.86 11.74 -2.14
C GLY A 67 4.61 11.76 -0.82
N ILE A 68 5.66 12.57 -0.72
CA ILE A 68 6.40 12.71 0.53
C ILE A 68 5.53 13.38 1.60
N SER A 69 4.69 14.35 1.19
CA SER A 69 3.74 14.96 2.13
C SER A 69 2.73 13.96 2.64
N VAL A 70 2.31 13.03 1.78
CA VAL A 70 1.40 11.96 2.20
C VAL A 70 2.08 11.05 3.21
N LEU A 71 3.37 10.75 3.02
CA LEU A 71 4.11 9.97 4.01
C LEU A 71 4.11 10.66 5.37
N SER A 72 4.25 11.99 5.39
CA SER A 72 4.18 12.75 6.63
C SER A 72 2.81 12.63 7.27
N LEU A 73 1.75 12.69 6.47
CA LEU A 73 0.39 12.53 6.96
C LEU A 73 0.19 11.15 7.59
N LEU A 74 0.68 10.10 6.93
CA LEU A 74 0.57 8.74 7.45
C LEU A 74 1.25 8.62 8.80
N THR A 75 2.43 9.23 8.93
CA THR A 75 3.17 9.21 10.19
C THR A 75 2.40 9.92 11.30
N ARG A 76 1.87 11.11 11.01
CA ARG A 76 1.13 11.89 12.00
C ARG A 76 -0.15 11.19 12.43
N SER A 77 -0.78 10.47 11.49
CA SER A 77 -2.04 9.79 11.77
C SER A 77 -1.86 8.49 12.53
N GLY A 78 -0.62 8.07 12.76
CA GLY A 78 -0.35 6.83 13.46
C GLY A 78 -0.68 5.59 12.64
N PHE A 79 -0.62 5.70 11.32
CA PHE A 79 -0.88 4.55 10.46
C PHE A 79 0.09 3.42 10.79
N SER A 80 -0.44 2.26 11.15
CA SER A 80 0.37 1.12 11.57
C SER A 80 0.26 -0.07 10.61
N GLY A 81 -0.49 0.07 9.53
CA GLY A 81 -0.62 -1.01 8.55
C GLY A 81 0.59 -1.10 7.64
N HIS A 82 0.49 -1.99 6.68
CA HIS A 82 1.56 -2.17 5.69
C HIS A 82 1.44 -1.12 4.59
N LEU A 83 2.57 -0.54 4.23
CA LEU A 83 2.64 0.46 3.17
C LEU A 83 3.34 -0.14 1.96
N LEU A 84 2.69 -0.06 0.81
CA LEU A 84 3.30 -0.42 -0.47
C LEU A 84 3.51 0.86 -1.26
N ILE A 85 4.76 1.17 -1.55
CA ILE A 85 5.09 2.34 -2.35
C ILE A 85 5.12 1.92 -3.81
N ILE A 86 4.38 2.63 -4.66
CA ILE A 86 4.28 2.34 -6.08
C ILE A 86 4.60 3.62 -6.83
N SER A 87 5.49 3.56 -7.81
CA SER A 87 5.88 4.79 -8.50
C SER A 87 6.47 4.50 -9.87
N GLY A 88 6.21 5.42 -10.80
CA GLY A 88 6.90 5.44 -12.10
C GLY A 88 8.19 6.24 -12.08
N GLN A 89 8.55 6.81 -10.93
CA GLN A 89 9.80 7.53 -10.76
C GLN A 89 10.99 6.56 -10.81
N ASP A 90 12.18 7.11 -10.95
CA ASP A 90 13.36 6.27 -11.02
C ASP A 90 13.58 5.49 -9.72
N GLU A 91 14.43 4.49 -9.80
CA GLU A 91 14.68 3.60 -8.68
C GLU A 91 15.24 4.34 -7.47
N TRP A 92 16.12 5.29 -7.72
CA TRP A 92 16.74 6.05 -6.63
C TRP A 92 15.67 6.79 -5.81
N PHE A 93 14.74 7.47 -6.49
CA PHE A 93 13.69 8.21 -5.81
C PHE A 93 12.79 7.26 -5.02
N ARG A 94 12.41 6.15 -5.63
CA ARG A 94 11.52 5.17 -5.00
C ARG A 94 12.17 4.56 -3.76
N LYS A 95 13.45 4.19 -3.87
CA LYS A 95 14.18 3.61 -2.74
C LYS A 95 14.40 4.63 -1.64
N THR A 96 14.68 5.87 -2.00
CA THR A 96 14.87 6.94 -1.03
C THR A 96 13.59 7.19 -0.25
N ALA A 97 12.45 7.24 -0.93
CA ALA A 97 11.16 7.41 -0.27
C ALA A 97 10.85 6.25 0.67
N SER A 98 11.19 5.03 0.25
CA SER A 98 10.98 3.84 1.07
C SER A 98 11.81 3.90 2.34
N ARG A 99 13.06 4.31 2.24
CA ARG A 99 13.93 4.45 3.41
C ARG A 99 13.43 5.54 4.35
N LEU A 100 12.99 6.67 3.78
CA LEU A 100 12.45 7.76 4.57
C LEU A 100 11.21 7.31 5.35
N ALA A 101 10.31 6.60 4.68
CA ALA A 101 9.10 6.10 5.33
C ALA A 101 9.45 5.14 6.47
N SER A 102 10.38 4.22 6.23
CA SER A 102 10.84 3.28 7.25
C SER A 102 11.48 4.00 8.41
N ALA A 103 12.29 5.02 8.14
CA ALA A 103 12.97 5.79 9.18
C ALA A 103 11.96 6.54 10.06
N ARG A 104 10.78 6.85 9.52
CA ARG A 104 9.72 7.52 10.27
C ARG A 104 8.80 6.54 10.98
N GLY A 105 9.12 5.26 10.96
CA GLY A 105 8.36 4.25 11.67
C GLY A 105 7.22 3.62 10.89
N LEU A 106 7.08 3.94 9.60
CA LEU A 106 6.08 3.29 8.77
C LEU A 106 6.56 1.89 8.38
N ASN A 107 5.62 0.98 8.29
CA ASN A 107 5.91 -0.41 7.99
C ASN A 107 5.86 -0.62 6.48
N VAL A 108 6.97 -0.35 5.79
CA VAL A 108 7.05 -0.48 4.34
C VAL A 108 7.20 -1.94 3.96
N ALA A 109 6.17 -2.49 3.32
CA ALA A 109 6.20 -3.90 2.91
C ALA A 109 7.06 -4.09 1.66
N ASP A 110 6.94 -3.17 0.71
CA ASP A 110 7.74 -3.23 -0.52
C ASP A 110 7.60 -1.92 -1.28
N ASP A 111 8.46 -1.73 -2.27
CA ASP A 111 8.31 -0.65 -3.24
C ASP A 111 8.30 -1.25 -4.63
N LEU A 112 7.35 -0.83 -5.46
CA LEU A 112 7.09 -1.41 -6.76
C LEU A 112 7.17 -0.33 -7.84
N CYS A 113 7.74 -0.70 -8.98
CA CYS A 113 7.86 0.19 -10.14
C CYS A 113 6.64 0.03 -11.05
N LYS A 114 6.15 1.14 -11.59
CA LYS A 114 5.13 1.07 -12.63
C LYS A 114 5.78 0.79 -13.98
N PRO A 115 5.15 0.02 -14.86
CA PRO A 115 3.85 -0.63 -14.68
C PRO A 115 3.95 -1.79 -13.70
N VAL A 116 2.96 -1.91 -12.83
CA VAL A 116 3.01 -2.90 -11.77
C VAL A 116 2.86 -4.31 -12.35
N ASP A 117 3.72 -5.21 -11.91
CA ASP A 117 3.60 -6.63 -12.23
C ASP A 117 2.46 -7.19 -11.37
N LEU A 118 1.32 -7.46 -12.00
CA LEU A 118 0.12 -7.87 -11.28
C LEU A 118 0.28 -9.21 -10.59
N LYS A 119 1.09 -10.09 -11.15
CA LYS A 119 1.35 -11.37 -10.50
C LYS A 119 2.11 -11.16 -9.19
N ALA A 120 3.15 -10.35 -9.25
CA ALA A 120 3.93 -10.05 -8.06
C ALA A 120 3.08 -9.35 -7.00
N LEU A 121 2.23 -8.42 -7.44
CA LEU A 121 1.32 -7.73 -6.53
C LEU A 121 0.37 -8.71 -5.86
N ARG A 122 -0.23 -9.62 -6.63
CA ARG A 122 -1.13 -10.62 -6.05
C ARG A 122 -0.44 -11.48 -5.00
N GLU A 123 0.78 -11.91 -5.31
CA GLU A 123 1.53 -12.74 -4.37
C GLU A 123 1.81 -12.01 -3.07
N LEU A 124 2.24 -10.76 -3.19
CA LEU A 124 2.54 -9.94 -2.02
C LEU A 124 1.27 -9.68 -1.19
N LEU A 125 0.18 -9.29 -1.84
CA LEU A 125 -1.06 -9.01 -1.13
C LEU A 125 -1.62 -10.25 -0.45
N THR A 126 -1.49 -11.41 -1.09
CA THR A 126 -1.92 -12.67 -0.49
C THR A 126 -1.12 -12.98 0.77
N GLN A 127 0.20 -12.76 0.72
CA GLN A 127 1.04 -12.99 1.90
C GLN A 127 0.69 -12.03 3.03
N LEU A 128 0.48 -10.76 2.71
CA LEU A 128 0.12 -9.79 3.73
C LEU A 128 -1.25 -10.08 4.35
N ALA A 129 -2.19 -10.54 3.53
CA ALA A 129 -3.52 -10.91 4.04
C ALA A 129 -3.45 -12.09 4.99
N ASN A 130 -2.45 -12.97 4.82
CA ASN A 130 -2.24 -14.11 5.70
C ASN A 130 -1.43 -13.76 6.94
N GLY A 131 -1.15 -12.48 7.16
CA GLY A 131 -0.42 -12.04 8.33
C GLY A 131 1.07 -12.24 8.28
N ARG A 132 1.63 -12.58 7.12
CA ARG A 132 3.07 -12.78 6.99
C ARG A 132 3.79 -11.47 6.73
N PRO A 133 4.89 -11.21 7.43
CA PRO A 133 5.69 -10.02 7.16
C PRO A 133 6.32 -10.09 5.78
N ALA A 134 6.47 -8.94 5.13
CA ALA A 134 7.11 -8.86 3.83
C ALA A 134 8.55 -9.39 3.88
N GLY A 135 9.22 -9.22 5.02
CA GLY A 135 10.58 -9.74 5.20
C GLY A 135 10.66 -11.24 5.05
N GLU A 136 9.68 -11.96 5.56
CA GLU A 136 9.64 -13.41 5.39
C GLU A 136 9.46 -13.79 3.93
N LEU A 137 8.59 -13.07 3.23
CA LEU A 137 8.37 -13.33 1.82
C LEU A 137 9.67 -13.12 1.03
N ARG A 138 10.40 -12.06 1.31
CA ARG A 138 11.65 -11.80 0.61
C ARG A 138 12.70 -12.88 0.90
N ARG A 139 12.78 -13.32 2.14
CA ARG A 139 13.72 -14.38 2.49
C ARG A 139 13.39 -15.66 1.73
N ALA A 140 12.11 -16.01 1.65
CA ALA A 140 11.70 -17.18 0.91
C ALA A 140 12.05 -17.05 -0.57
N ALA A 141 11.84 -15.87 -1.15
CA ALA A 141 12.15 -15.62 -2.55
C ALA A 141 13.65 -15.72 -2.82
N ASN A 142 14.48 -15.43 -1.82
CA ASN A 142 15.94 -15.50 -1.95
C ASN A 142 16.51 -16.85 -1.55
N GLY A 143 15.65 -17.84 -1.27
CA GLY A 143 16.10 -19.16 -0.93
C GLY A 143 16.57 -19.34 0.50
N GLU A 144 16.16 -18.45 1.36
CA GLU A 144 16.54 -18.50 2.78
C GLU A 144 15.48 -19.08 3.68
#